data_c77dbae20fdd1a8f44a5d01b1c34dbe2
#
_entry.id   c77dbae20fdd1a8f44a5d01b1c34dbe2
#
_cell.length_a   1.000
_cell.length_b   1.000
_cell.length_c   1.000
_cell.angle_alpha   90.00
_cell.angle_beta   90.00
_cell.angle_gamma   90.00
#
_symmetry.space_group_name_H-M   'P 1'
#
loop_
_entity.id
_entity.type
_entity.pdbx_description
1 polymer ?
#
loop_
_entity_poly.entity_id
_entity_poly.type
_entity_poly.pdbx_seq_one_letter_code
_entity_poly.pdbx_strand_id
1 'polypeptide(L)'
;MTMAYTNSNLVVYTKLSPNHSGARTHSIDRITPHCVVGQCTAEGLGDWFAKSSTQASSNYGIDKDGRVGLYVEEKNRSWCSSSNANDQRAVTIDTYL
;
A
#
# COMPACT_ATOMS: atom_id res chain seq x y z
N MET A 1 -9.24 -11.52 20.67
CA MET A 1 -8.09 -10.61 20.74
C MET A 1 -8.19 -9.60 19.61
N THR A 2 -7.99 -8.33 19.92
CA THR A 2 -8.00 -7.28 18.92
C THR A 2 -6.60 -7.14 18.35
N MET A 3 -6.47 -7.22 17.02
CA MET A 3 -5.21 -6.91 16.35
C MET A 3 -5.04 -5.39 16.26
N ALA A 4 -3.88 -4.91 16.67
CA ALA A 4 -3.54 -3.49 16.59
C ALA A 4 -2.63 -3.24 15.39
N TYR A 5 -2.94 -2.20 14.61
CA TYR A 5 -2.16 -1.79 13.45
C TYR A 5 -1.84 -0.31 13.58
N THR A 6 -0.62 0.04 13.26
CA THR A 6 -0.15 1.43 13.30
C THR A 6 0.53 1.77 11.99
N ASN A 7 0.10 2.85 11.35
CA ASN A 7 0.76 3.33 10.16
C ASN A 7 2.14 3.89 10.49
N SER A 8 3.08 3.81 9.53
CA SER A 8 4.45 4.28 9.72
C SER A 8 4.48 5.79 9.94
N ASN A 9 5.35 6.22 10.85
CA ASN A 9 5.62 7.65 11.06
C ASN A 9 6.58 8.25 10.03
N LEU A 10 7.07 7.43 9.08
CA LEU A 10 7.91 7.90 7.98
C LEU A 10 7.09 8.49 6.82
N VAL A 11 5.77 8.36 6.88
CA VAL A 11 4.87 8.86 5.83
C VAL A 11 4.92 10.38 5.76
N VAL A 12 5.15 10.90 4.53
CA VAL A 12 5.17 12.34 4.26
C VAL A 12 4.03 12.77 3.34
N TYR A 13 3.29 11.82 2.78
CA TYR A 13 2.16 12.09 1.89
C TYR A 13 1.11 11.01 2.08
N THR A 14 -0.14 11.40 2.15
CA THR A 14 -1.26 10.45 2.31
C THR A 14 -2.35 10.76 1.30
N LYS A 15 -2.74 9.74 0.53
CA LYS A 15 -3.92 9.79 -0.33
C LYS A 15 -4.57 8.41 -0.34
N LEU A 16 -5.59 8.24 0.47
CA LEU A 16 -6.19 6.92 0.65
C LEU A 16 -6.96 6.48 -0.60
N SER A 17 -6.71 5.24 -1.01
CA SER A 17 -7.32 4.60 -2.16
C SER A 17 -8.61 3.89 -1.78
N PRO A 18 -9.62 3.85 -2.67
CA PRO A 18 -10.79 2.99 -2.48
C PRO A 18 -10.49 1.51 -2.79
N ASN A 19 -9.33 1.21 -3.38
CA ASN A 19 -8.99 -0.12 -3.87
C ASN A 19 -8.40 -0.99 -2.75
N HIS A 20 -9.23 -1.41 -1.82
CA HIS A 20 -8.83 -2.29 -0.74
C HIS A 20 -10.02 -3.15 -0.31
N SER A 21 -9.73 -4.25 0.37
CA SER A 21 -10.76 -5.20 0.82
C SER A 21 -11.24 -4.94 2.25
N GLY A 22 -10.91 -3.79 2.82
CA GLY A 22 -11.25 -3.48 4.21
C GLY A 22 -10.33 -4.21 5.18
N ALA A 23 -10.81 -4.48 6.38
CA ALA A 23 -10.02 -5.01 7.47
C ALA A 23 -9.35 -6.34 7.12
N ARG A 24 -8.10 -6.49 7.56
CA ARG A 24 -7.35 -7.74 7.39
C ARG A 24 -8.00 -8.87 8.18
N THR A 25 -7.84 -10.08 7.65
CA THR A 25 -8.28 -11.31 8.33
C THR A 25 -7.14 -12.01 9.06
N HIS A 26 -5.92 -11.48 8.97
CA HIS A 26 -4.72 -12.07 9.57
C HIS A 26 -3.79 -10.96 10.06
N SER A 27 -3.04 -11.22 11.12
CA SER A 27 -1.99 -10.29 11.56
C SER A 27 -0.89 -10.17 10.51
N ILE A 28 -0.22 -9.01 10.48
CA ILE A 28 0.88 -8.78 9.54
C ILE A 28 2.10 -9.59 10.01
N ASP A 29 2.62 -10.43 9.13
CA ASP A 29 3.83 -11.23 9.41
C ASP A 29 4.83 -11.20 8.26
N ARG A 30 4.63 -10.34 7.25
CA ARG A 30 5.54 -10.22 6.10
C ARG A 30 5.46 -8.85 5.47
N ILE A 31 6.46 -8.54 4.66
CA ILE A 31 6.52 -7.35 3.84
C ILE A 31 6.66 -7.81 2.39
N THR A 32 5.85 -7.24 1.50
CA THR A 32 5.91 -7.56 0.07
C THR A 32 6.24 -6.29 -0.71
N PRO A 33 7.52 -6.10 -1.11
CA PRO A 33 7.87 -5.03 -2.03
C PRO A 33 7.50 -5.41 -3.46
N HIS A 34 7.01 -4.42 -4.20
CA HIS A 34 6.64 -4.56 -5.60
C HIS A 34 7.29 -3.41 -6.38
N CYS A 35 7.96 -3.73 -7.48
CA CYS A 35 8.65 -2.74 -8.28
C CYS A 35 7.67 -1.99 -9.18
N VAL A 36 7.70 -0.66 -9.10
CA VAL A 36 6.93 0.18 -10.01
C VAL A 36 7.73 0.39 -11.28
N VAL A 37 7.12 0.10 -12.42
CA VAL A 37 7.75 0.32 -13.72
C VAL A 37 7.59 1.79 -14.12
N GLY A 38 8.71 2.44 -14.45
CA GLY A 38 8.73 3.84 -14.85
C GLY A 38 8.93 4.78 -13.66
N GLN A 39 8.86 6.06 -13.94
CA GLN A 39 9.02 7.08 -12.90
C GLN A 39 7.77 7.19 -12.06
N CYS A 40 7.95 7.27 -10.76
CA CYS A 40 6.83 7.55 -9.88
C CYS A 40 7.19 8.61 -8.85
N THR A 41 6.18 9.42 -8.51
CA THR A 41 6.20 10.29 -7.34
C THR A 41 5.16 9.78 -6.36
N ALA A 42 5.27 10.17 -5.09
CA ALA A 42 4.26 9.81 -4.10
C ALA A 42 2.88 10.29 -4.55
N GLU A 43 2.80 11.49 -5.11
CA GLU A 43 1.56 12.07 -5.63
C GLU A 43 1.02 11.28 -6.83
N GLY A 44 1.89 10.90 -7.76
CA GLY A 44 1.50 10.13 -8.94
C GLY A 44 0.96 8.75 -8.59
N LEU A 45 1.60 8.06 -7.64
CA LEU A 45 1.09 6.80 -7.12
C LEU A 45 -0.28 6.99 -6.45
N GLY A 46 -0.43 8.04 -5.67
CA GLY A 46 -1.70 8.36 -5.03
C GLY A 46 -2.82 8.56 -6.03
N ASP A 47 -2.56 9.31 -7.10
CA ASP A 47 -3.54 9.55 -8.17
C ASP A 47 -3.89 8.24 -8.90
N TRP A 48 -2.91 7.39 -9.14
CA TRP A 48 -3.11 6.09 -9.79
C TRP A 48 -3.99 5.18 -8.92
N PHE A 49 -3.68 5.07 -7.64
CA PHE A 49 -4.44 4.23 -6.71
C PHE A 49 -5.78 4.83 -6.31
N ALA A 50 -5.99 6.13 -6.48
CA ALA A 50 -7.26 6.78 -6.17
C ALA A 50 -8.36 6.44 -7.19
N LYS A 51 -7.98 5.97 -8.37
CA LYS A 51 -8.95 5.59 -9.41
C LYS A 51 -9.49 4.20 -9.14
N SER A 52 -10.80 4.06 -8.96
CA SER A 52 -11.41 2.74 -8.77
C SER A 52 -11.16 1.83 -9.98
N SER A 53 -11.07 2.39 -11.18
CA SER A 53 -10.78 1.64 -12.41
C SER A 53 -9.39 1.00 -12.42
N THR A 54 -8.45 1.51 -11.63
CA THR A 54 -7.10 0.94 -11.53
C THR A 54 -7.13 -0.46 -10.91
N GLN A 55 -8.01 -0.70 -9.96
CA GLN A 55 -8.18 -1.99 -9.27
C GLN A 55 -6.87 -2.55 -8.71
N ALA A 56 -6.04 -1.64 -8.22
CA ALA A 56 -4.75 -1.97 -7.61
C ALA A 56 -4.44 -0.93 -6.55
N SER A 57 -3.69 -1.32 -5.55
CA SER A 57 -3.21 -0.42 -4.51
C SER A 57 -2.07 -1.07 -3.74
N SER A 58 -1.42 -0.28 -2.90
CA SER A 58 -0.48 -0.80 -1.93
C SER A 58 -0.62 -0.01 -0.63
N ASN A 59 -0.14 -0.57 0.47
CA ASN A 59 -0.18 0.16 1.73
C ASN A 59 0.68 1.41 1.63
N TYR A 60 1.91 1.25 1.14
CA TYR A 60 2.87 2.34 1.03
C TYR A 60 3.45 2.43 -0.37
N GLY A 61 4.02 3.57 -0.69
CA GLY A 61 4.88 3.75 -1.85
C GLY A 61 6.16 4.44 -1.44
N ILE A 62 7.26 4.11 -2.13
CA ILE A 62 8.54 4.81 -1.99
C ILE A 62 8.87 5.35 -3.37
N ASP A 63 8.92 6.68 -3.49
CA ASP A 63 9.10 7.31 -4.79
C ASP A 63 10.58 7.48 -5.16
N LYS A 64 10.80 8.05 -6.34
CA LYS A 64 12.16 8.24 -6.87
C LYS A 64 13.06 9.08 -5.98
N ASP A 65 12.49 9.88 -5.08
CA ASP A 65 13.23 10.75 -4.17
C ASP A 65 13.30 10.15 -2.74
N GLY A 66 12.80 8.93 -2.56
CA GLY A 66 12.79 8.27 -1.27
C GLY A 66 11.65 8.69 -0.35
N ARG A 67 10.67 9.48 -0.85
CA ARG A 67 9.53 9.89 -0.04
C ARG A 67 8.56 8.73 0.13
N VAL A 68 7.97 8.61 1.31
CA VAL A 68 7.04 7.54 1.64
C VAL A 68 5.61 8.07 1.59
N GLY A 69 4.78 7.43 0.77
CA GLY A 69 3.34 7.71 0.70
C GLY A 69 2.53 6.61 1.38
N LEU A 70 1.36 6.98 1.90
CA LEU A 70 0.39 6.03 2.45
C LEU A 70 -0.86 6.06 1.57
N TYR A 71 -1.26 4.90 1.07
CA TYR A 71 -2.41 4.78 0.17
C TYR A 71 -3.48 3.83 0.70
N VAL A 72 -3.10 2.81 1.45
CA VAL A 72 -4.03 1.94 2.19
C VAL A 72 -3.47 1.79 3.60
N GLU A 73 -4.28 2.13 4.60
CA GLU A 73 -3.84 2.01 5.98
C GLU A 73 -3.46 0.56 6.30
N GLU A 74 -2.51 0.36 7.21
CA GLU A 74 -2.01 -0.99 7.54
C GLU A 74 -3.10 -1.91 8.06
N LYS A 75 -4.13 -1.37 8.69
CA LYS A 75 -5.28 -2.17 9.16
C LYS A 75 -6.08 -2.80 8.03
N ASN A 76 -5.90 -2.33 6.80
CA ASN A 76 -6.67 -2.77 5.64
C ASN A 76 -5.79 -3.56 4.66
N ARG A 77 -6.43 -4.48 3.93
CA ARG A 77 -5.76 -5.28 2.91
C ARG A 77 -5.74 -4.52 1.60
N SER A 78 -4.54 -4.27 1.07
CA SER A 78 -4.35 -3.68 -0.25
C SER A 78 -4.54 -4.72 -1.37
N TRP A 79 -4.57 -4.24 -2.61
CA TRP A 79 -4.63 -5.08 -3.81
C TRP A 79 -3.31 -4.94 -4.58
N CYS A 80 -2.23 -5.53 -4.05
CA CYS A 80 -0.88 -5.36 -4.59
C CYS A 80 -0.36 -6.58 -5.33
N SER A 81 -0.41 -7.76 -4.69
CA SER A 81 0.30 -8.93 -5.18
C SER A 81 -0.55 -9.88 -6.02
N SER A 82 -1.82 -9.56 -6.27
CA SER A 82 -2.81 -10.45 -6.90
C SER A 82 -3.07 -11.73 -6.09
N SER A 83 -2.59 -11.79 -4.85
CA SER A 83 -2.81 -12.91 -3.95
C SER A 83 -3.51 -12.40 -2.70
N ASN A 84 -4.77 -12.81 -2.52
CA ASN A 84 -5.53 -12.46 -1.31
C ASN A 84 -4.84 -12.97 -0.05
N ALA A 85 -4.35 -14.21 -0.09
CA ALA A 85 -3.69 -14.81 1.07
C ALA A 85 -2.44 -14.02 1.46
N ASN A 86 -1.61 -13.62 0.49
CA ASN A 86 -0.43 -12.82 0.76
C ASN A 86 -0.80 -11.43 1.29
N ASP A 87 -1.72 -10.74 0.60
CA ASP A 87 -2.04 -9.34 0.93
C ASP A 87 -2.76 -9.22 2.27
N GLN A 88 -3.42 -10.27 2.75
CA GLN A 88 -3.96 -10.31 4.11
C GLN A 88 -2.87 -10.30 5.19
N ARG A 89 -1.69 -10.81 4.88
CA ARG A 89 -0.60 -11.00 5.83
C ARG A 89 0.55 -10.01 5.64
N ALA A 90 0.55 -9.25 4.56
CA ALA A 90 1.69 -8.43 4.16
C ALA A 90 1.41 -6.95 4.27
N VAL A 91 2.40 -6.20 4.75
CA VAL A 91 2.53 -4.79 4.40
C VAL A 91 3.08 -4.74 2.97
N THR A 92 2.37 -4.10 2.07
CA THR A 92 2.75 -4.02 0.67
C THR A 92 3.34 -2.64 0.36
N ILE A 93 4.40 -2.62 -0.43
CA ILE A 93 5.13 -1.39 -0.75
C ILE A 93 5.45 -1.37 -2.23
N ASP A 94 4.94 -0.38 -2.94
CA ASP A 94 5.37 -0.12 -4.31
C ASP A 94 6.60 0.78 -4.28
N THR A 95 7.72 0.28 -4.79
CA THR A 95 8.96 1.03 -4.76
C THR A 95 9.44 1.38 -6.15
N TYR A 96 10.00 2.59 -6.29
CA TYR A 96 10.72 3.01 -7.47
C TYR A 96 12.05 2.23 -7.57
N LEU A 97 12.41 1.85 -8.78
CA LEU A 97 13.67 1.16 -9.06
C LEU A 97 14.78 2.14 -9.40
#